data_96ea2b1d45a79d20c52249a33cba3ddb
#
_entry.id   96ea2b1d45a79d20c52249a33cba3ddb
#
_cell.length_a   1.000
_cell.length_b   1.000
_cell.length_c   1.000
_cell.angle_alpha   90.00
_cell.angle_beta   90.00
_cell.angle_gamma   90.00
#
_symmetry.space_group_name_H-M   'P 1'
#
loop_
_entity.id
_entity.type
_entity.pdbx_description
1 polymer ?
#
loop_
_entity_poly.entity_id
_entity_poly.type
_entity_poly.pdbx_seq_one_letter_code
_entity_poly.pdbx_strand_id
1 'polypeptide(L)'
;MSLFIDIAANLTDAMFQGHYNGTARHPPDLASVLGRASDAGVVRTIVTAGDVATSSEAAALAASAATTTHALYSTVGVHPTRAGEVRPLGADNPAGGPADAIAGLAAVAASAPGRVVAVGECGLDYDRLQFCDAPTQRAVFDRHFPLAASTGLPMFLHCRGAAFPDFLDAVARHRGSFRAGVVHSFTGTPAERDAVLAMPELYLGVNGCSLKTADNIETVKGIPLDRLLLETDAPYCGIRGTHAGVGAVVSTWPAKDKKKWEAGATVKGRVEPCHIRAVAEVVAASRGVDVETVARAAWANSVAVFWPDEVGGGGYDAAVAAALPPTVP
;
A
#
# COMPACT_ATOMS: atom_id res chain seq x y z
N MET A 1 7.99 19.29 11.16
CA MET A 1 7.86 17.80 11.22
C MET A 1 7.10 17.35 10.00
N SER A 2 7.70 16.48 9.16
CA SER A 2 6.97 15.99 7.97
C SER A 2 5.96 14.94 8.38
N LEU A 3 4.72 15.05 7.83
CA LEU A 3 3.66 14.07 8.03
C LEU A 3 3.55 13.14 6.83
N PHE A 4 3.12 11.91 7.06
CA PHE A 4 3.03 10.86 6.05
C PHE A 4 1.68 10.14 6.10
N ILE A 5 1.26 9.69 4.92
CA ILE A 5 0.22 8.69 4.74
C ILE A 5 0.94 7.46 4.14
N ASP A 6 0.93 6.34 4.85
CA ASP A 6 1.40 5.06 4.35
C ASP A 6 0.25 4.37 3.61
N ILE A 7 0.30 4.37 2.28
CA ILE A 7 -0.82 3.85 1.48
C ILE A 7 -0.85 2.32 1.39
N ALA A 8 0.19 1.63 1.88
CA ALA A 8 0.27 0.17 1.85
C ALA A 8 1.04 -0.40 3.04
N ALA A 9 0.35 -1.09 3.92
CA ALA A 9 0.94 -1.89 4.98
C ALA A 9 0.09 -3.13 5.27
N ASN A 10 0.71 -4.31 5.33
CA ASN A 10 0.03 -5.57 5.61
C ASN A 10 -0.05 -5.80 7.12
N LEU A 11 -0.77 -4.94 7.86
CA LEU A 11 -0.79 -4.96 9.33
C LEU A 11 -1.51 -6.17 9.93
N THR A 12 -2.21 -6.96 9.12
CA THR A 12 -2.78 -8.26 9.50
C THR A 12 -1.77 -9.41 9.42
N ASP A 13 -0.56 -9.16 8.87
CA ASP A 13 0.49 -10.18 8.76
C ASP A 13 0.88 -10.75 10.13
N ALA A 14 1.12 -12.07 10.15
CA ALA A 14 1.48 -12.82 11.35
C ALA A 14 2.72 -12.27 12.08
N MET A 15 3.61 -11.57 11.39
CA MET A 15 4.79 -10.94 12.01
C MET A 15 4.40 -9.87 13.05
N PHE A 16 3.28 -9.16 12.85
CA PHE A 16 2.77 -8.20 13.84
C PHE A 16 2.04 -8.86 15.01
N GLN A 17 1.72 -10.16 14.87
CA GLN A 17 1.26 -11.03 15.94
C GLN A 17 2.42 -11.77 16.63
N GLY A 18 3.67 -11.43 16.28
CA GLY A 18 4.87 -12.05 16.85
C GLY A 18 5.24 -13.40 16.25
N HIS A 19 4.58 -13.84 15.17
CA HIS A 19 4.81 -15.13 14.53
C HIS A 19 5.69 -14.99 13.28
N TYR A 20 6.73 -15.82 13.18
CA TYR A 20 7.66 -15.86 12.05
C TYR A 20 7.82 -17.29 11.57
N ASN A 21 7.47 -17.56 10.32
CA ASN A 21 7.49 -18.91 9.73
C ASN A 21 6.76 -19.94 10.64
N GLY A 22 5.55 -19.60 11.08
CA GLY A 22 4.72 -20.45 11.93
C GLY A 22 5.17 -20.57 13.39
N THR A 23 6.21 -19.84 13.82
CA THR A 23 6.74 -19.93 15.18
C THR A 23 6.55 -18.60 15.91
N ALA A 24 5.96 -18.63 17.10
CA ALA A 24 5.87 -17.46 18.00
C ALA A 24 7.28 -17.08 18.50
N ARG A 25 7.61 -15.79 18.44
CA ARG A 25 8.91 -15.22 18.84
C ARG A 25 8.78 -14.14 19.89
N HIS A 26 7.68 -13.39 19.88
CA HIS A 26 7.37 -12.33 20.84
C HIS A 26 5.85 -12.16 20.93
N PRO A 27 5.33 -11.43 21.91
CA PRO A 27 3.90 -11.07 21.97
C PRO A 27 3.47 -10.22 20.76
N PRO A 28 2.16 -10.18 20.42
CA PRO A 28 1.61 -9.21 19.48
C PRO A 28 2.07 -7.80 19.81
N ASP A 29 2.53 -7.01 18.82
CA ASP A 29 3.12 -5.70 19.09
C ASP A 29 2.61 -4.56 18.19
N LEU A 30 1.47 -4.76 17.53
CA LEU A 30 0.90 -3.78 16.61
C LEU A 30 0.72 -2.40 17.27
N ALA A 31 0.31 -2.33 18.53
CA ALA A 31 0.18 -1.06 19.26
C ALA A 31 1.51 -0.31 19.35
N SER A 32 2.62 -1.01 19.62
CA SER A 32 3.96 -0.44 19.63
C SER A 32 4.42 0.01 18.23
N VAL A 33 4.06 -0.76 17.20
CA VAL A 33 4.32 -0.41 15.79
C VAL A 33 3.62 0.88 15.41
N LEU A 34 2.33 1.02 15.74
CA LEU A 34 1.56 2.23 15.45
C LEU A 34 2.05 3.44 16.27
N GLY A 35 2.51 3.23 17.51
CA GLY A 35 3.16 4.27 18.30
C GLY A 35 4.40 4.82 17.61
N ARG A 36 5.32 3.94 17.18
CA ARG A 36 6.52 4.34 16.42
C ARG A 36 6.18 5.01 15.08
N ALA A 37 5.11 4.56 14.43
CA ALA A 37 4.62 5.19 13.20
C ALA A 37 4.18 6.65 13.46
N SER A 38 3.39 6.87 14.52
CA SER A 38 2.97 8.22 14.93
C SER A 38 4.17 9.10 15.28
N ASP A 39 5.14 8.58 16.03
CA ASP A 39 6.38 9.31 16.38
C ASP A 39 7.20 9.69 15.14
N ALA A 40 7.12 8.89 14.07
CA ALA A 40 7.76 9.19 12.78
C ALA A 40 6.95 10.13 11.89
N GLY A 41 5.76 10.55 12.31
CA GLY A 41 4.87 11.44 11.57
C GLY A 41 3.87 10.74 10.65
N VAL A 42 3.69 9.42 10.77
CA VAL A 42 2.64 8.71 10.03
C VAL A 42 1.31 8.91 10.74
N VAL A 43 0.35 9.51 10.07
CA VAL A 43 -0.97 9.82 10.65
C VAL A 43 -2.11 8.99 10.05
N ARG A 44 -1.87 8.40 8.88
CA ARG A 44 -2.80 7.46 8.23
C ARG A 44 -2.02 6.27 7.68
N THR A 45 -2.60 5.08 7.81
CA THR A 45 -2.10 3.87 7.15
C THR A 45 -3.26 3.12 6.50
N ILE A 46 -3.09 2.72 5.24
CA ILE A 46 -4.02 1.84 4.55
C ILE A 46 -3.52 0.40 4.71
N VAL A 47 -4.32 -0.42 5.39
CA VAL A 47 -4.05 -1.84 5.58
C VAL A 47 -4.44 -2.58 4.30
N THR A 48 -3.45 -3.14 3.61
CA THR A 48 -3.68 -3.90 2.37
C THR A 48 -4.21 -5.29 2.66
N ALA A 49 -5.09 -5.77 1.78
CA ALA A 49 -5.70 -7.09 1.86
C ALA A 49 -5.58 -7.81 0.51
N GLY A 50 -5.44 -9.13 0.54
CA GLY A 50 -5.21 -9.95 -0.65
C GLY A 50 -6.23 -11.08 -0.86
N ASP A 51 -7.30 -11.14 -0.07
CA ASP A 51 -8.45 -12.03 -0.21
C ASP A 51 -9.62 -11.56 0.65
N VAL A 52 -10.76 -12.28 0.61
CA VAL A 52 -11.98 -11.92 1.37
C VAL A 52 -11.76 -11.95 2.88
N ALA A 53 -11.01 -12.94 3.40
CA ALA A 53 -10.76 -13.09 4.82
C ALA A 53 -9.87 -11.95 5.34
N THR A 54 -8.74 -11.72 4.70
CA THR A 54 -7.83 -10.62 5.05
C THR A 54 -8.46 -9.24 4.80
N SER A 55 -9.35 -9.10 3.82
CA SER A 55 -10.16 -7.87 3.62
C SER A 55 -11.07 -7.61 4.83
N SER A 56 -11.74 -8.65 5.33
CA SER A 56 -12.59 -8.54 6.52
C SER A 56 -11.78 -8.21 7.78
N GLU A 57 -10.63 -8.84 7.98
CA GLU A 57 -9.71 -8.57 9.09
C GLU A 57 -9.17 -7.14 9.04
N ALA A 58 -8.73 -6.67 7.86
CA ALA A 58 -8.21 -5.31 7.66
C ALA A 58 -9.30 -4.25 7.91
N ALA A 59 -10.53 -4.48 7.44
CA ALA A 59 -11.66 -3.59 7.68
C ALA A 59 -12.03 -3.53 9.19
N ALA A 60 -12.03 -4.67 9.87
CA ALA A 60 -12.27 -4.74 11.31
C ALA A 60 -11.16 -4.03 12.10
N LEU A 61 -9.89 -4.22 11.72
CA LEU A 61 -8.76 -3.51 12.31
C LEU A 61 -8.88 -2.00 12.11
N ALA A 62 -9.21 -1.55 10.89
CA ALA A 62 -9.41 -0.13 10.58
C ALA A 62 -10.58 0.50 11.37
N ALA A 63 -11.63 -0.28 11.65
CA ALA A 63 -12.75 0.19 12.45
C ALA A 63 -12.42 0.27 13.94
N SER A 64 -11.60 -0.65 14.47
CA SER A 64 -11.27 -0.76 15.90
C SER A 64 -10.16 0.20 16.35
N ALA A 65 -9.22 0.54 15.46
CA ALA A 65 -8.01 1.30 15.77
C ALA A 65 -8.16 2.82 15.55
N ALA A 66 -9.37 3.37 15.67
CA ALA A 66 -9.60 4.81 15.58
C ALA A 66 -8.96 5.53 16.80
N THR A 67 -7.64 5.75 16.76
CA THR A 67 -6.97 6.65 17.70
C THR A 67 -7.00 8.07 17.12
N THR A 68 -6.91 9.08 17.98
CA THR A 68 -6.90 10.49 17.56
C THR A 68 -5.64 10.89 16.81
N THR A 69 -4.56 10.09 16.88
CA THR A 69 -3.24 10.44 16.33
C THR A 69 -2.83 9.61 15.12
N HIS A 70 -3.46 8.43 14.90
CA HIS A 70 -3.15 7.54 13.79
C HIS A 70 -4.41 6.84 13.31
N ALA A 71 -4.87 7.14 12.11
CA ALA A 71 -6.07 6.55 11.53
C ALA A 71 -5.71 5.36 10.62
N LEU A 72 -6.42 4.24 10.80
CA LEU A 72 -6.32 3.08 9.91
C LEU A 72 -7.49 3.06 8.93
N TYR A 73 -7.17 2.68 7.71
CA TYR A 73 -8.08 2.40 6.61
C TYR A 73 -7.74 1.04 6.01
N SER A 74 -8.52 0.53 5.08
CA SER A 74 -8.25 -0.76 4.47
C SER A 74 -8.60 -0.79 2.99
N THR A 75 -8.13 -1.82 2.30
CA THR A 75 -8.51 -2.18 0.95
C THR A 75 -9.34 -3.46 0.94
N VAL A 76 -10.01 -3.75 -0.19
CA VAL A 76 -10.70 -5.01 -0.45
C VAL A 76 -10.31 -5.55 -1.82
N GLY A 77 -9.71 -6.73 -1.88
CA GLY A 77 -9.26 -7.28 -3.16
C GLY A 77 -8.76 -8.72 -3.07
N VAL A 78 -8.40 -9.26 -4.23
CA VAL A 78 -7.75 -10.56 -4.37
C VAL A 78 -6.40 -10.35 -5.04
N HIS A 79 -5.34 -10.58 -4.28
CA HIS A 79 -3.97 -10.53 -4.78
C HIS A 79 -3.75 -11.57 -5.89
N PRO A 80 -3.02 -11.28 -6.97
CA PRO A 80 -2.85 -12.20 -8.11
C PRO A 80 -2.38 -13.61 -7.72
N THR A 81 -1.52 -13.75 -6.74
CA THR A 81 -1.07 -15.08 -6.26
C THR A 81 -2.17 -15.90 -5.57
N ARG A 82 -3.27 -15.28 -5.18
CA ARG A 82 -4.44 -15.90 -4.56
C ARG A 82 -5.65 -15.99 -5.50
N ALA A 83 -5.51 -15.54 -6.74
CA ALA A 83 -6.59 -15.55 -7.73
C ALA A 83 -7.15 -16.97 -7.98
N GLY A 84 -6.34 -18.01 -7.84
CA GLY A 84 -6.79 -19.41 -7.92
C GLY A 84 -7.79 -19.84 -6.85
N GLU A 85 -7.87 -19.11 -5.71
CA GLU A 85 -8.84 -19.37 -4.65
C GLU A 85 -10.24 -18.83 -5.01
N VAL A 86 -10.30 -17.94 -5.99
CA VAL A 86 -11.51 -17.28 -6.51
C VAL A 86 -11.94 -17.95 -7.80
N ARG A 87 -12.58 -19.11 -7.73
CA ARG A 87 -13.03 -19.80 -8.94
C ARG A 87 -14.16 -19.04 -9.60
N PRO A 88 -14.05 -18.71 -10.92
CA PRO A 88 -15.19 -18.20 -11.68
C PRO A 88 -16.33 -19.21 -11.67
N LEU A 89 -17.57 -18.72 -11.68
CA LEU A 89 -18.73 -19.55 -12.06
C LEU A 89 -18.46 -20.13 -13.46
N GLY A 90 -18.33 -21.42 -13.58
CA GLY A 90 -18.05 -22.11 -14.85
C GLY A 90 -18.74 -23.47 -14.90
N ALA A 91 -18.75 -24.10 -16.09
CA ALA A 91 -19.36 -25.41 -16.30
C ALA A 91 -18.83 -26.48 -15.34
N ASP A 92 -17.57 -26.35 -14.88
CA ASP A 92 -16.92 -27.27 -13.96
C ASP A 92 -17.12 -26.91 -12.47
N ASN A 93 -17.87 -25.86 -12.17
CA ASN A 93 -18.21 -25.43 -10.82
C ASN A 93 -19.66 -24.92 -10.75
N PRO A 94 -20.66 -25.79 -11.02
CA PRO A 94 -22.07 -25.41 -11.09
C PRO A 94 -22.69 -25.01 -9.73
N ALA A 95 -22.03 -25.35 -8.61
CA ALA A 95 -22.48 -24.98 -7.27
C ALA A 95 -21.94 -23.63 -6.79
N GLY A 96 -21.13 -22.93 -7.63
CA GLY A 96 -20.32 -21.84 -7.14
C GLY A 96 -19.32 -22.32 -6.10
N GLY A 97 -18.05 -21.93 -6.22
CA GLY A 97 -17.16 -22.01 -5.06
C GLY A 97 -17.74 -21.22 -3.88
N PRO A 98 -17.06 -21.12 -2.75
CA PRO A 98 -17.51 -20.29 -1.63
C PRO A 98 -17.97 -18.95 -2.15
N ALA A 99 -19.12 -18.50 -1.69
CA ALA A 99 -19.92 -17.36 -2.15
C ALA A 99 -19.09 -16.34 -2.92
N ASP A 100 -19.45 -16.03 -4.14
CA ASP A 100 -18.66 -15.24 -5.10
C ASP A 100 -17.72 -14.27 -4.37
N ALA A 101 -16.42 -14.48 -4.43
CA ALA A 101 -15.46 -13.70 -3.64
C ALA A 101 -15.60 -12.20 -3.93
N ILE A 102 -15.97 -11.81 -5.16
CA ILE A 102 -16.24 -10.41 -5.50
C ILE A 102 -17.46 -9.90 -4.73
N ALA A 103 -18.52 -10.71 -4.60
CA ALA A 103 -19.67 -10.36 -3.76
C ALA A 103 -19.27 -10.27 -2.28
N GLY A 104 -18.37 -11.15 -1.82
CA GLY A 104 -17.80 -11.09 -0.48
C GLY A 104 -17.02 -9.79 -0.24
N LEU A 105 -16.16 -9.38 -1.18
CA LEU A 105 -15.44 -8.11 -1.12
C LEU A 105 -16.40 -6.91 -1.11
N ALA A 106 -17.46 -6.93 -1.94
CA ALA A 106 -18.49 -5.90 -1.94
C ALA A 106 -19.19 -5.79 -0.58
N ALA A 107 -19.51 -6.94 0.03
CA ALA A 107 -20.11 -6.97 1.37
C ALA A 107 -19.20 -6.40 2.44
N VAL A 108 -17.89 -6.71 2.40
CA VAL A 108 -16.89 -6.11 3.30
C VAL A 108 -16.81 -4.60 3.10
N ALA A 109 -16.73 -4.11 1.86
CA ALA A 109 -16.71 -2.68 1.57
C ALA A 109 -17.96 -1.96 2.12
N ALA A 110 -19.12 -2.56 1.96
CA ALA A 110 -20.40 -2.03 2.47
C ALA A 110 -20.50 -2.06 4.02
N SER A 111 -19.82 -3.01 4.68
CA SER A 111 -19.87 -3.15 6.15
C SER A 111 -19.02 -2.12 6.89
N ALA A 112 -18.04 -1.50 6.22
CA ALA A 112 -17.11 -0.54 6.82
C ALA A 112 -17.01 0.75 5.97
N PRO A 113 -18.10 1.50 5.79
CA PRO A 113 -18.11 2.71 4.98
C PRO A 113 -17.14 3.75 5.53
N GLY A 114 -16.35 4.38 4.63
CA GLY A 114 -15.34 5.35 4.98
C GLY A 114 -14.06 4.75 5.61
N ARG A 115 -14.04 3.43 5.90
CA ARG A 115 -12.83 2.72 6.34
C ARG A 115 -12.21 1.89 5.21
N VAL A 116 -13.01 1.27 4.38
CA VAL A 116 -12.54 0.71 3.10
C VAL A 116 -12.41 1.85 2.10
N VAL A 117 -11.19 2.08 1.59
CA VAL A 117 -10.87 3.25 0.76
C VAL A 117 -10.38 2.90 -0.65
N ALA A 118 -10.20 1.62 -0.97
CA ALA A 118 -9.80 1.18 -2.31
C ALA A 118 -10.23 -0.25 -2.60
N VAL A 119 -10.42 -0.55 -3.89
CA VAL A 119 -10.52 -1.90 -4.44
C VAL A 119 -9.12 -2.38 -4.83
N GLY A 120 -8.65 -3.43 -4.16
CA GLY A 120 -7.31 -4.01 -4.27
C GLY A 120 -6.88 -4.60 -2.91
N GLU A 121 -5.76 -5.25 -2.81
CA GLU A 121 -4.74 -5.38 -3.83
C GLU A 121 -5.20 -6.35 -4.92
N CYS A 122 -5.17 -5.94 -6.17
CA CYS A 122 -5.55 -6.76 -7.31
C CYS A 122 -4.67 -6.41 -8.52
N GLY A 123 -4.54 -7.32 -9.47
CA GLY A 123 -3.67 -7.11 -10.62
C GLY A 123 -3.04 -8.38 -11.12
N LEU A 124 -1.79 -8.28 -11.60
CA LEU A 124 -1.05 -9.37 -12.22
C LEU A 124 0.37 -9.49 -11.65
N ASP A 125 0.80 -10.73 -11.37
CA ASP A 125 2.15 -11.06 -10.90
C ASP A 125 2.68 -12.29 -11.68
N TYR A 126 3.44 -12.05 -12.74
CA TYR A 126 3.98 -13.13 -13.56
C TYR A 126 5.35 -13.64 -13.05
N ASP A 127 5.92 -13.02 -12.01
CA ASP A 127 7.07 -13.58 -11.31
C ASP A 127 6.67 -14.73 -10.35
N ARG A 128 5.35 -14.89 -10.09
CA ARG A 128 4.81 -15.85 -9.13
C ARG A 128 3.75 -16.78 -9.71
N LEU A 129 3.91 -17.18 -10.98
CA LEU A 129 2.98 -18.09 -11.69
C LEU A 129 2.86 -19.48 -11.03
N GLN A 130 3.79 -19.86 -10.17
CA GLN A 130 3.71 -21.11 -9.39
C GLN A 130 2.55 -21.10 -8.37
N PHE A 131 2.01 -19.96 -7.99
CA PHE A 131 0.86 -19.85 -7.09
C PHE A 131 -0.46 -19.76 -7.85
N CYS A 132 -0.47 -19.08 -9.00
CA CYS A 132 -1.65 -18.94 -9.85
C CYS A 132 -1.23 -18.62 -11.28
N ASP A 133 -1.80 -19.31 -12.27
CA ASP A 133 -1.47 -19.11 -13.68
C ASP A 133 -1.97 -17.75 -14.22
N ALA A 134 -1.33 -17.29 -15.31
CA ALA A 134 -1.63 -15.99 -15.91
C ALA A 134 -3.09 -15.86 -16.40
N PRO A 135 -3.71 -16.86 -17.08
CA PRO A 135 -5.11 -16.77 -17.47
C PRO A 135 -6.06 -16.56 -16.29
N THR A 136 -5.85 -17.28 -15.17
CA THR A 136 -6.66 -17.15 -13.96
C THR A 136 -6.46 -15.78 -13.31
N GLN A 137 -5.21 -15.30 -13.21
CA GLN A 137 -4.93 -13.97 -12.69
C GLN A 137 -5.66 -12.89 -13.51
N ARG A 138 -5.60 -12.94 -14.85
CA ARG A 138 -6.31 -11.98 -15.71
C ARG A 138 -7.81 -12.02 -15.53
N ALA A 139 -8.41 -13.21 -15.51
CA ALA A 139 -9.85 -13.38 -15.34
C ALA A 139 -10.34 -12.82 -13.99
N VAL A 140 -9.58 -12.99 -12.93
CA VAL A 140 -9.91 -12.45 -11.59
C VAL A 140 -9.65 -10.95 -11.54
N PHE A 141 -8.59 -10.44 -12.16
CA PHE A 141 -8.32 -9.01 -12.23
C PHE A 141 -9.47 -8.26 -12.92
N ASP A 142 -9.93 -8.77 -14.07
CA ASP A 142 -11.06 -8.17 -14.81
C ASP A 142 -12.34 -8.04 -13.95
N ARG A 143 -12.55 -8.90 -12.96
CA ARG A 143 -13.71 -8.84 -12.05
C ARG A 143 -13.65 -7.73 -11.00
N HIS A 144 -12.48 -7.15 -10.73
CA HIS A 144 -12.34 -6.05 -9.77
C HIS A 144 -12.83 -4.70 -10.34
N PHE A 145 -12.80 -4.51 -11.65
CA PHE A 145 -13.25 -3.26 -12.26
C PHE A 145 -14.76 -3.00 -12.08
N PRO A 146 -15.67 -3.97 -12.30
CA PRO A 146 -17.07 -3.78 -11.93
C PRO A 146 -17.28 -3.50 -10.43
N LEU A 147 -16.48 -4.10 -9.55
CA LEU A 147 -16.52 -3.80 -8.11
C LEU A 147 -16.14 -2.35 -7.83
N ALA A 148 -15.05 -1.85 -8.45
CA ALA A 148 -14.67 -0.45 -8.33
C ALA A 148 -15.77 0.50 -8.85
N ALA A 149 -16.38 0.18 -10.00
CA ALA A 149 -17.48 0.96 -10.55
C ALA A 149 -18.70 1.01 -9.63
N SER A 150 -19.06 -0.13 -9.01
CA SER A 150 -20.24 -0.22 -8.13
C SER A 150 -20.03 0.45 -6.76
N THR A 151 -18.78 0.47 -6.26
CA THR A 151 -18.44 1.07 -4.97
C THR A 151 -18.01 2.53 -5.08
N GLY A 152 -17.62 2.99 -6.27
CA GLY A 152 -17.02 4.31 -6.48
C GLY A 152 -15.61 4.46 -5.91
N LEU A 153 -15.01 3.36 -5.41
CA LEU A 153 -13.68 3.37 -4.81
C LEU A 153 -12.57 3.41 -5.88
N PRO A 154 -11.42 4.03 -5.59
CA PRO A 154 -10.24 3.94 -6.45
C PRO A 154 -9.66 2.54 -6.47
N MET A 155 -8.79 2.26 -7.48
CA MET A 155 -8.11 0.99 -7.62
C MET A 155 -6.74 1.00 -6.92
N PHE A 156 -6.42 -0.07 -6.18
CA PHE A 156 -5.11 -0.34 -5.62
C PHE A 156 -4.48 -1.52 -6.38
N LEU A 157 -3.55 -1.21 -7.29
CA LEU A 157 -3.16 -2.07 -8.40
C LEU A 157 -1.77 -2.68 -8.21
N HIS A 158 -1.65 -3.98 -8.43
CA HIS A 158 -0.41 -4.74 -8.42
C HIS A 158 0.02 -5.10 -9.85
N CYS A 159 1.28 -4.85 -10.19
CA CYS A 159 1.88 -5.29 -11.45
C CYS A 159 3.33 -5.73 -11.23
N ARG A 160 3.66 -6.98 -11.60
CA ARG A 160 5.00 -7.51 -11.42
C ARG A 160 5.47 -8.38 -12.58
N GLY A 161 6.77 -8.25 -12.89
CA GLY A 161 7.41 -9.07 -13.92
C GLY A 161 6.90 -8.78 -15.34
N ALA A 162 6.86 -9.80 -16.17
CA ALA A 162 6.41 -9.70 -17.57
C ALA A 162 4.90 -9.45 -17.73
N ALA A 163 4.18 -9.15 -16.64
CA ALA A 163 2.74 -8.91 -16.67
C ALA A 163 2.34 -7.53 -17.23
N PHE A 164 3.28 -6.61 -17.37
CA PHE A 164 2.97 -5.21 -17.66
C PHE A 164 2.13 -4.99 -18.93
N PRO A 165 2.36 -5.65 -20.08
CA PRO A 165 1.51 -5.47 -21.26
C PRO A 165 0.05 -5.88 -21.02
N ASP A 166 -0.18 -7.04 -20.40
CA ASP A 166 -1.52 -7.54 -20.08
C ASP A 166 -2.21 -6.66 -19.03
N PHE A 167 -1.43 -6.18 -18.05
CA PHE A 167 -1.90 -5.24 -17.04
C PHE A 167 -2.37 -3.93 -17.66
N LEU A 168 -1.55 -3.32 -18.51
CA LEU A 168 -1.85 -2.05 -19.14
C LEU A 168 -3.10 -2.17 -20.05
N ASP A 169 -3.20 -3.27 -20.80
CA ASP A 169 -4.37 -3.56 -21.65
C ASP A 169 -5.65 -3.69 -20.81
N ALA A 170 -5.61 -4.43 -19.70
CA ALA A 170 -6.76 -4.57 -18.81
C ALA A 170 -7.20 -3.23 -18.23
N VAL A 171 -6.27 -2.43 -17.72
CA VAL A 171 -6.56 -1.10 -17.17
C VAL A 171 -7.15 -0.18 -18.24
N ALA A 172 -6.58 -0.19 -19.46
CA ALA A 172 -7.07 0.63 -20.57
C ALA A 172 -8.50 0.24 -21.01
N ARG A 173 -8.80 -1.07 -21.09
CA ARG A 173 -10.15 -1.57 -21.40
C ARG A 173 -11.20 -1.15 -20.38
N HIS A 174 -10.83 -1.06 -19.12
CA HIS A 174 -11.72 -0.77 -17.99
C HIS A 174 -11.62 0.65 -17.44
N ARG A 175 -10.97 1.55 -18.17
CA ARG A 175 -10.67 2.91 -17.71
C ARG A 175 -11.89 3.69 -17.17
N GLY A 176 -13.07 3.47 -17.72
CA GLY A 176 -14.31 4.10 -17.27
C GLY A 176 -14.89 3.55 -15.96
N SER A 177 -14.28 2.50 -15.38
CA SER A 177 -14.80 1.81 -14.20
C SER A 177 -14.29 2.38 -12.87
N PHE A 178 -13.30 3.27 -12.88
CA PHE A 178 -12.71 3.86 -11.68
C PHE A 178 -12.28 5.30 -11.94
N ARG A 179 -12.32 6.15 -10.90
CA ARG A 179 -11.94 7.57 -10.99
C ARG A 179 -10.44 7.82 -10.83
N ALA A 180 -9.78 6.99 -10.04
CA ALA A 180 -8.34 7.07 -9.75
C ALA A 180 -7.80 5.69 -9.41
N GLY A 181 -6.50 5.48 -9.55
CA GLY A 181 -5.82 4.27 -9.14
C GLY A 181 -4.35 4.51 -8.83
N VAL A 182 -3.77 3.64 -8.02
CA VAL A 182 -2.34 3.61 -7.75
C VAL A 182 -1.76 2.28 -8.19
N VAL A 183 -0.71 2.29 -9.01
CA VAL A 183 0.14 1.12 -9.24
C VAL A 183 1.14 1.11 -8.09
N HIS A 184 0.84 0.31 -7.07
CA HIS A 184 1.63 0.25 -5.85
C HIS A 184 2.95 -0.50 -6.05
N SER A 185 3.90 -0.29 -5.14
CA SER A 185 5.20 -1.00 -5.14
C SER A 185 5.88 -1.01 -6.52
N PHE A 186 5.84 0.14 -7.21
CA PHE A 186 6.30 0.23 -8.59
C PHE A 186 7.81 -0.03 -8.70
N THR A 187 8.17 -1.03 -9.49
CA THR A 187 9.56 -1.43 -9.77
C THR A 187 9.86 -1.57 -11.26
N GLY A 188 8.97 -1.04 -12.10
CA GLY A 188 9.08 -1.11 -13.55
C GLY A 188 10.19 -0.23 -14.12
N THR A 189 10.29 -0.26 -15.44
CA THR A 189 11.22 0.54 -16.26
C THR A 189 10.73 1.98 -16.45
N PRO A 190 11.58 2.92 -16.91
CA PRO A 190 11.13 4.25 -17.30
C PRO A 190 10.02 4.24 -18.36
N ALA A 191 10.05 3.33 -19.33
CA ALA A 191 9.02 3.21 -20.35
C ALA A 191 7.66 2.76 -19.77
N GLU A 192 7.68 1.82 -18.81
CA GLU A 192 6.48 1.38 -18.11
C GLU A 192 5.91 2.49 -17.21
N ARG A 193 6.78 3.23 -16.48
CA ARG A 193 6.39 4.44 -15.76
C ARG A 193 5.66 5.42 -16.68
N ASP A 194 6.23 5.75 -17.82
CA ASP A 194 5.68 6.73 -18.74
C ASP A 194 4.34 6.25 -19.34
N ALA A 195 4.22 4.95 -19.61
CA ALA A 195 2.97 4.35 -20.07
C ALA A 195 1.86 4.42 -19.00
N VAL A 196 2.16 4.17 -17.72
CA VAL A 196 1.21 4.35 -16.62
C VAL A 196 0.82 5.82 -16.48
N LEU A 197 1.79 6.73 -16.51
CA LEU A 197 1.56 8.17 -16.32
C LEU A 197 0.85 8.83 -17.52
N ALA A 198 0.83 8.19 -18.68
CA ALA A 198 -0.02 8.60 -19.82
C ALA A 198 -1.52 8.50 -19.50
N MET A 199 -1.90 7.73 -18.48
CA MET A 199 -3.26 7.68 -17.93
C MET A 199 -3.38 8.69 -16.78
N PRO A 200 -4.13 9.80 -16.93
CA PRO A 200 -4.13 10.89 -15.95
C PRO A 200 -4.70 10.51 -14.58
N GLU A 201 -5.51 9.48 -14.51
CA GLU A 201 -6.08 8.95 -13.27
C GLU A 201 -5.15 8.02 -12.46
N LEU A 202 -4.00 7.61 -13.02
CA LEU A 202 -3.09 6.69 -12.35
C LEU A 202 -1.95 7.40 -11.65
N TYR A 203 -1.57 6.86 -10.51
CA TYR A 203 -0.46 7.27 -9.67
C TYR A 203 0.50 6.11 -9.45
N LEU A 204 1.70 6.40 -8.96
CA LEU A 204 2.72 5.39 -8.68
C LEU A 204 3.10 5.39 -7.19
N GLY A 205 2.96 4.23 -6.55
CA GLY A 205 3.39 3.98 -5.18
C GLY A 205 4.86 3.57 -5.12
N VAL A 206 5.60 4.17 -4.20
CA VAL A 206 7.05 3.97 -4.04
C VAL A 206 7.37 3.49 -2.64
N ASN A 207 8.09 2.38 -2.56
CA ASN A 207 8.60 1.79 -1.32
C ASN A 207 10.09 1.41 -1.44
N GLY A 208 10.63 0.68 -0.47
CA GLY A 208 12.04 0.29 -0.49
C GLY A 208 12.42 -0.65 -1.64
N CYS A 209 11.48 -1.42 -2.21
CA CYS A 209 11.73 -2.22 -3.41
C CYS A 209 11.90 -1.35 -4.65
N SER A 210 11.21 -0.23 -4.73
CA SER A 210 11.34 0.77 -5.80
C SER A 210 12.69 1.52 -5.79
N LEU A 211 13.50 1.33 -4.74
CA LEU A 211 14.76 2.06 -4.49
C LEU A 211 15.97 1.11 -4.38
N LYS A 212 15.82 -0.11 -4.92
CA LYS A 212 16.79 -1.18 -4.73
C LYS A 212 18.04 -1.03 -5.58
N THR A 213 17.90 -0.64 -6.85
CA THR A 213 18.99 -0.47 -7.81
C THR A 213 19.10 0.98 -8.25
N ALA A 214 20.23 1.34 -8.87
CA ALA A 214 20.41 2.66 -9.46
C ALA A 214 19.34 2.95 -10.53
N ASP A 215 19.02 1.96 -11.37
CA ASP A 215 17.99 2.08 -12.41
C ASP A 215 16.60 2.30 -11.81
N ASN A 216 16.29 1.63 -10.71
CA ASN A 216 15.04 1.87 -9.98
C ASN A 216 14.96 3.32 -9.46
N ILE A 217 16.06 3.84 -8.91
CA ILE A 217 16.12 5.23 -8.41
C ILE A 217 15.93 6.22 -9.56
N GLU A 218 16.59 6.03 -10.71
CA GLU A 218 16.39 6.89 -11.89
C GLU A 218 14.96 6.80 -12.41
N THR A 219 14.34 5.62 -12.37
CA THR A 219 12.92 5.47 -12.72
C THR A 219 12.03 6.26 -11.76
N VAL A 220 12.22 6.14 -10.45
CA VAL A 220 11.47 6.87 -9.42
C VAL A 220 11.69 8.37 -9.53
N LYS A 221 12.92 8.82 -9.78
CA LYS A 221 13.26 10.22 -10.01
C LYS A 221 12.47 10.85 -11.16
N GLY A 222 12.14 10.08 -12.19
CA GLY A 222 11.31 10.52 -13.30
C GLY A 222 9.81 10.58 -13.04
N ILE A 223 9.30 10.12 -11.88
CA ILE A 223 7.88 10.23 -11.55
C ILE A 223 7.57 11.71 -11.17
N PRO A 224 6.64 12.42 -11.80
CA PRO A 224 6.23 13.75 -11.36
C PRO A 224 5.77 13.73 -9.90
N LEU A 225 6.11 14.77 -9.12
CA LEU A 225 5.75 14.81 -7.69
C LEU A 225 4.24 14.79 -7.45
N ASP A 226 3.45 15.34 -8.37
CA ASP A 226 1.98 15.32 -8.33
C ASP A 226 1.36 13.96 -8.72
N ARG A 227 2.20 12.95 -8.98
CA ARG A 227 1.78 11.60 -9.37
C ARG A 227 2.44 10.50 -8.50
N LEU A 228 3.21 10.88 -7.48
CA LEU A 228 3.95 10.01 -6.59
C LEU A 228 3.23 9.84 -5.26
N LEU A 229 3.08 8.60 -4.79
CA LEU A 229 2.64 8.25 -3.46
C LEU A 229 3.75 7.48 -2.73
N LEU A 230 3.71 7.52 -1.40
CA LEU A 230 4.67 6.82 -0.54
C LEU A 230 4.00 5.66 0.20
N GLU A 231 4.73 4.59 0.36
CA GLU A 231 4.29 3.41 1.10
C GLU A 231 5.46 2.67 1.73
N THR A 232 5.16 1.76 2.65
CA THR A 232 6.17 0.85 3.20
C THR A 232 6.06 -0.57 2.67
N ASP A 233 4.86 -1.02 2.36
CA ASP A 233 4.51 -2.42 2.12
C ASP A 233 4.93 -3.31 3.31
N ALA A 234 4.88 -2.74 4.52
CA ALA A 234 5.25 -3.43 5.76
C ALA A 234 4.44 -4.73 5.93
N PRO A 235 5.06 -5.83 6.38
CA PRO A 235 6.39 -5.98 6.96
C PRO A 235 7.52 -6.22 5.94
N TYR A 236 7.27 -6.02 4.65
CA TYR A 236 8.15 -6.34 3.52
C TYR A 236 8.88 -5.08 2.99
N CYS A 237 9.52 -5.18 1.86
CA CYS A 237 10.05 -4.08 1.04
C CYS A 237 10.98 -3.07 1.74
N GLY A 238 11.75 -3.52 2.76
CA GLY A 238 12.69 -2.64 3.47
C GLY A 238 13.90 -2.23 2.63
N ILE A 239 14.40 -1.02 2.86
CA ILE A 239 15.68 -0.57 2.33
C ILE A 239 16.79 -1.30 3.07
N ARG A 240 17.62 -2.06 2.34
CA ARG A 240 18.70 -2.88 2.90
C ARG A 240 20.05 -2.22 2.66
N GLY A 241 21.06 -2.61 3.43
CA GLY A 241 22.43 -2.09 3.30
C GLY A 241 23.07 -2.27 1.92
N THR A 242 22.54 -3.18 1.09
CA THR A 242 23.00 -3.42 -0.30
C THR A 242 22.19 -2.65 -1.34
N HIS A 243 21.14 -1.94 -0.96
CA HIS A 243 20.33 -1.17 -1.90
C HIS A 243 21.01 0.15 -2.27
N ALA A 244 20.89 0.57 -3.52
CA ALA A 244 21.50 1.80 -4.02
C ALA A 244 21.06 3.05 -3.25
N GLY A 245 19.80 3.08 -2.77
CA GLY A 245 19.25 4.19 -2.00
C GLY A 245 19.72 4.31 -0.56
N VAL A 246 20.43 3.29 0.00
CA VAL A 246 20.74 3.25 1.43
C VAL A 246 21.58 4.44 1.93
N GLY A 247 22.47 4.96 1.09
CA GLY A 247 23.32 6.10 1.43
C GLY A 247 22.60 7.42 1.68
N ALA A 248 21.34 7.52 1.25
CA ALA A 248 20.50 8.69 1.45
C ALA A 248 19.60 8.59 2.71
N VAL A 249 19.56 7.42 3.36
CA VAL A 249 18.77 7.21 4.57
C VAL A 249 19.50 7.81 5.77
N VAL A 250 18.84 8.76 6.42
CA VAL A 250 19.36 9.48 7.60
C VAL A 250 18.68 9.00 8.88
N SER A 251 17.38 8.65 8.79
CA SER A 251 16.59 8.20 9.93
C SER A 251 17.05 6.83 10.42
N THR A 252 17.06 6.67 11.74
CA THR A 252 17.46 5.41 12.38
C THR A 252 16.44 5.03 13.47
N TRP A 253 16.24 3.74 13.64
CA TRP A 253 15.39 3.18 14.70
C TRP A 253 16.19 2.15 15.49
N PRO A 254 16.08 2.14 16.83
CA PRO A 254 16.59 1.02 17.62
C PRO A 254 15.99 -0.29 17.09
N ALA A 255 16.82 -1.29 16.83
CA ALA A 255 16.36 -2.55 16.27
C ALA A 255 16.90 -3.76 17.03
N LYS A 256 16.04 -4.71 17.37
CA LYS A 256 16.38 -5.94 18.09
C LYS A 256 16.07 -7.19 17.25
N ASP A 257 16.78 -8.27 17.51
CA ASP A 257 16.38 -9.57 16.97
C ASP A 257 15.00 -9.97 17.54
N LYS A 258 14.20 -10.64 16.72
CA LYS A 258 12.85 -11.09 17.10
C LYS A 258 12.79 -11.96 18.36
N LYS A 259 13.89 -12.63 18.72
CA LYS A 259 14.01 -13.39 19.98
C LYS A 259 14.41 -12.52 21.18
N LYS A 260 14.85 -11.30 20.94
CA LYS A 260 15.22 -10.30 21.93
C LYS A 260 14.35 -9.06 21.80
N TRP A 261 13.07 -9.27 21.48
CA TRP A 261 12.11 -8.21 21.25
C TRP A 261 11.96 -7.29 22.48
N GLU A 262 11.81 -6.02 22.21
CA GLU A 262 11.53 -4.95 23.19
C GLU A 262 10.52 -3.98 22.57
N ALA A 263 9.52 -3.53 23.34
CA ALA A 263 8.45 -2.67 22.84
C ALA A 263 8.95 -1.34 22.22
N GLY A 264 10.06 -0.79 22.75
CA GLY A 264 10.68 0.46 22.25
C GLY A 264 11.54 0.30 21.00
N ALA A 265 11.70 -0.91 20.45
CA ALA A 265 12.55 -1.18 19.31
C ALA A 265 11.78 -1.85 18.16
N THR A 266 12.22 -1.59 16.93
CA THR A 266 11.75 -2.33 15.74
C THR A 266 12.33 -3.75 15.74
N VAL A 267 11.72 -4.66 14.99
CA VAL A 267 12.28 -6.01 14.79
C VAL A 267 13.20 -6.02 13.57
N LYS A 268 14.43 -6.50 13.72
CA LYS A 268 15.38 -6.62 12.61
C LYS A 268 14.80 -7.42 11.45
N GLY A 269 14.79 -6.84 10.26
CA GLY A 269 14.30 -7.45 9.03
C GLY A 269 12.79 -7.38 8.82
N ARG A 270 12.03 -6.82 9.79
CA ARG A 270 10.62 -6.48 9.64
C ARG A 270 10.48 -4.99 9.39
N VAL A 271 9.84 -4.63 8.29
CA VAL A 271 9.49 -3.24 8.02
C VAL A 271 8.28 -2.84 8.87
N GLU A 272 8.21 -1.58 9.22
CA GLU A 272 7.11 -0.97 9.95
C GLU A 272 6.73 0.35 9.27
N PRO A 273 5.49 0.86 9.42
CA PRO A 273 5.08 2.12 8.79
C PRO A 273 6.00 3.31 9.09
N CYS A 274 6.67 3.34 10.26
CA CYS A 274 7.66 4.39 10.56
C CYS A 274 8.79 4.49 9.52
N HIS A 275 9.13 3.39 8.82
CA HIS A 275 10.19 3.37 7.81
C HIS A 275 9.82 4.10 6.50
N ILE A 276 8.57 4.59 6.35
CA ILE A 276 8.18 5.44 5.20
C ILE A 276 9.05 6.69 5.11
N ARG A 277 9.54 7.19 6.25
CA ARG A 277 10.46 8.32 6.30
C ARG A 277 11.74 8.03 5.56
N ALA A 278 12.31 6.83 5.70
CA ALA A 278 13.49 6.42 4.95
C ALA A 278 13.23 6.36 3.43
N VAL A 279 12.02 5.94 3.01
CA VAL A 279 11.61 5.98 1.60
C VAL A 279 11.58 7.43 1.10
N ALA A 280 10.96 8.34 1.86
CA ALA A 280 10.90 9.76 1.52
C ALA A 280 12.30 10.40 1.45
N GLU A 281 13.22 10.04 2.34
CA GLU A 281 14.61 10.52 2.35
C GLU A 281 15.35 10.15 1.06
N VAL A 282 15.21 8.90 0.59
CA VAL A 282 15.84 8.47 -0.66
C VAL A 282 15.21 9.17 -1.86
N VAL A 283 13.89 9.30 -1.92
CA VAL A 283 13.19 10.03 -2.99
C VAL A 283 13.62 11.49 -3.03
N ALA A 284 13.68 12.16 -1.88
CA ALA A 284 14.10 13.55 -1.75
C ALA A 284 15.54 13.75 -2.22
N ALA A 285 16.46 12.94 -1.72
CA ALA A 285 17.88 12.98 -2.10
C ALA A 285 18.09 12.75 -3.61
N SER A 286 17.36 11.79 -4.21
CA SER A 286 17.47 11.50 -5.64
C SER A 286 17.06 12.69 -6.52
N ARG A 287 16.21 13.58 -6.00
CA ARG A 287 15.68 14.77 -6.68
C ARG A 287 16.37 16.07 -6.29
N GLY A 288 17.21 16.06 -5.26
CA GLY A 288 17.82 17.29 -4.73
C GLY A 288 16.81 18.24 -4.07
N VAL A 289 15.74 17.69 -3.47
CA VAL A 289 14.73 18.45 -2.71
C VAL A 289 14.73 18.00 -1.25
N ASP A 290 14.06 18.74 -0.38
CA ASP A 290 13.88 18.32 1.01
C ASP A 290 12.76 17.26 1.17
N VAL A 291 12.79 16.55 2.31
CA VAL A 291 11.82 15.51 2.65
C VAL A 291 10.41 16.07 2.77
N GLU A 292 10.28 17.32 3.25
CA GLU A 292 8.99 17.99 3.42
C GLU A 292 8.29 18.20 2.07
N THR A 293 9.03 18.57 1.03
CA THR A 293 8.52 18.72 -0.34
C THR A 293 7.93 17.40 -0.85
N VAL A 294 8.63 16.29 -0.66
CA VAL A 294 8.15 14.96 -1.06
C VAL A 294 6.93 14.53 -0.22
N ALA A 295 7.00 14.72 1.09
CA ALA A 295 5.91 14.35 2.01
C ALA A 295 4.62 15.13 1.69
N ARG A 296 4.72 16.43 1.45
CA ARG A 296 3.60 17.30 1.07
C ARG A 296 2.95 16.87 -0.24
N ALA A 297 3.76 16.60 -1.26
CA ALA A 297 3.27 16.14 -2.56
C ALA A 297 2.57 14.77 -2.44
N ALA A 298 3.21 13.79 -1.80
CA ALA A 298 2.64 12.47 -1.60
C ALA A 298 1.36 12.50 -0.76
N TRP A 299 1.30 13.39 0.25
CA TRP A 299 0.09 13.62 1.03
C TRP A 299 -1.07 14.11 0.16
N ALA A 300 -0.84 15.18 -0.62
CA ALA A 300 -1.86 15.76 -1.49
C ALA A 300 -2.39 14.71 -2.49
N ASN A 301 -1.50 13.93 -3.09
CA ASN A 301 -1.86 12.86 -4.01
C ASN A 301 -2.64 11.74 -3.32
N SER A 302 -2.22 11.32 -2.12
CA SER A 302 -2.95 10.31 -1.34
C SER A 302 -4.36 10.75 -0.99
N VAL A 303 -4.54 12.02 -0.58
CA VAL A 303 -5.85 12.60 -0.31
C VAL A 303 -6.69 12.65 -1.59
N ALA A 304 -6.14 13.10 -2.71
CA ALA A 304 -6.86 13.15 -3.99
C ALA A 304 -7.32 11.76 -4.47
N VAL A 305 -6.53 10.71 -4.23
CA VAL A 305 -6.87 9.34 -4.62
C VAL A 305 -7.88 8.72 -3.65
N PHE A 306 -7.63 8.76 -2.35
CA PHE A 306 -8.39 7.95 -1.39
C PHE A 306 -9.47 8.74 -0.63
N TRP A 307 -9.32 10.05 -0.49
CA TRP A 307 -10.24 10.93 0.25
C TRP A 307 -10.57 12.20 -0.53
N PRO A 308 -11.16 12.11 -1.74
CA PRO A 308 -11.38 13.26 -2.63
C PRO A 308 -12.25 14.35 -2.01
N ASP A 309 -13.15 14.00 -1.08
CA ASP A 309 -14.01 14.96 -0.37
C ASP A 309 -13.24 15.82 0.62
N GLU A 310 -12.00 15.45 0.98
CA GLU A 310 -11.11 16.24 1.84
C GLU A 310 -10.22 17.21 1.06
N VAL A 311 -10.24 17.17 -0.27
CA VAL A 311 -9.44 18.08 -1.11
C VAL A 311 -9.89 19.53 -0.88
N GLY A 312 -8.94 20.38 -0.44
CA GLY A 312 -9.22 21.80 -0.12
C GLY A 312 -9.60 22.08 1.33
N GLY A 313 -9.78 21.06 2.18
CA GLY A 313 -10.20 21.19 3.58
C GLY A 313 -9.07 21.52 4.59
N GLY A 314 -8.09 22.35 4.21
CA GLY A 314 -6.95 22.74 5.07
C GLY A 314 -5.70 21.86 4.87
N GLY A 315 -5.85 20.69 4.29
CA GLY A 315 -4.78 19.86 3.76
C GLY A 315 -3.65 19.53 4.74
N TYR A 316 -2.46 19.45 4.20
CA TYR A 316 -1.21 19.11 4.90
C TYR A 316 -0.88 20.06 6.06
N ASP A 317 -1.02 21.38 5.84
CA ASP A 317 -0.64 22.39 6.85
C ASP A 317 -1.55 22.33 8.08
N ALA A 318 -2.84 22.08 7.90
CA ALA A 318 -3.77 21.87 9.01
C ALA A 318 -3.43 20.61 9.79
N ALA A 319 -3.07 19.52 9.09
CA ALA A 319 -2.63 18.28 9.72
C ALA A 319 -1.33 18.47 10.52
N VAL A 320 -0.36 19.23 9.97
CA VAL A 320 0.89 19.57 10.68
C VAL A 320 0.58 20.40 11.92
N ALA A 321 -0.30 21.41 11.82
CA ALA A 321 -0.68 22.23 12.97
C ALA A 321 -1.37 21.41 14.08
N ALA A 322 -2.19 20.44 13.70
CA ALA A 322 -2.87 19.55 14.66
C ALA A 322 -1.92 18.54 15.33
N ALA A 323 -0.82 18.17 14.65
CA ALA A 323 0.17 17.21 15.18
C ALA A 323 1.23 17.85 16.08
N LEU A 324 1.35 19.18 16.09
CA LEU A 324 2.26 19.88 17.00
C LEU A 324 1.66 19.90 18.42
N PRO A 325 2.48 19.65 19.48
CA PRO A 325 2.01 19.87 20.83
C PRO A 325 1.55 21.33 21.02
N PRO A 326 0.50 21.57 21.83
CA PRO A 326 0.08 22.94 22.11
C PRO A 326 1.28 23.73 22.63
N THR A 327 1.54 24.88 22.03
CA THR A 327 2.56 25.81 22.54
C THR A 327 2.15 26.19 23.95
N VAL A 328 2.92 25.71 24.95
CA VAL A 328 2.74 26.15 26.34
C VAL A 328 3.06 27.64 26.36
N PRO A 329 2.15 28.49 26.87
CA PRO A 329 2.37 29.93 26.94
C PRO A 329 3.50 30.32 27.88
#